data_39a48bc49e654880542c0a0ccde0e2d9
#
_entry.id   39a48bc49e654880542c0a0ccde0e2d9
#
_cell.length_a   1.000
_cell.length_b   1.000
_cell.length_c   1.000
_cell.angle_alpha   90.00
_cell.angle_beta   90.00
_cell.angle_gamma   90.00
#
_symmetry.space_group_name_H-M   'P 1'
#
loop_
_entity.id
_entity.type
_entity.pdbx_description
1 polymer ?
#
loop_
_entity_poly.entity_id
_entity_poly.type
_entity_poly.pdbx_seq_one_letter_code
_entity_poly.pdbx_strand_id
1 'polypeptide(L)'
;MNIQVKDMGAVGDGTADDTTAIQSAIDLCAKSGGGVVVVDEGNYKIGTIFLKSNVTIELGQNGKISAQTDRKYYAEATYKQLYKDEQHMDLCLFYAEQCKNICIKGQGIIDGRGEEFSEFRPMMFRYLECENITLEQIHLEAPASWTNAFIGCTNIKVDKVDIHSRANKNGDGLDFDGCNKVFVSNCNFDCSDDCICLQNSYTDKKCRNIVIENCVMSSQWAGIRIGLLSCGVIENLTLTNCIFENINCSAIKIQSAEGAEVRQMVFHNLIMNNVQRPIFMTANRHRERVDLEEEIRTASCIRDILFSHIIINNIEKNKEMYELEEPCCIVLDSLEDDVIERVRISDVIMHVWGDKECKWESDKIPTQRNQRAEGRKL
;
A
#
# COMPACT_ATOMS: atom_id res chain seq x y z
N MET A 1 1.84 19.57 -25.06
CA MET A 1 0.80 19.07 -25.97
C MET A 1 -0.37 18.58 -25.12
N ASN A 2 -1.62 18.86 -25.50
CA ASN A 2 -2.80 18.34 -24.80
C ASN A 2 -3.61 17.52 -25.80
N ILE A 3 -3.96 16.29 -25.46
CA ILE A 3 -4.70 15.37 -26.34
C ILE A 3 -5.93 14.89 -25.56
N GLN A 4 -7.11 15.13 -26.10
CA GLN A 4 -8.34 14.51 -25.63
C GLN A 4 -8.37 13.06 -26.12
N VAL A 5 -8.68 12.10 -25.22
CA VAL A 5 -8.74 10.69 -25.64
C VAL A 5 -9.80 10.44 -26.73
N LYS A 6 -10.85 11.23 -26.75
CA LYS A 6 -11.88 11.20 -27.81
C LYS A 6 -11.34 11.55 -29.19
N ASP A 7 -10.35 12.44 -29.28
CA ASP A 7 -9.69 12.79 -30.54
C ASP A 7 -8.88 11.62 -31.11
N MET A 8 -8.53 10.65 -30.26
CA MET A 8 -7.83 9.42 -30.62
C MET A 8 -8.79 8.24 -30.87
N GLY A 9 -10.10 8.51 -30.86
CA GLY A 9 -11.13 7.53 -31.14
C GLY A 9 -11.67 6.79 -29.89
N ALA A 10 -11.36 7.24 -28.67
CA ALA A 10 -11.99 6.69 -27.48
C ALA A 10 -13.48 7.02 -27.44
N VAL A 11 -14.32 6.04 -27.12
CA VAL A 11 -15.77 6.15 -27.11
C VAL A 11 -16.28 6.64 -25.75
N GLY A 12 -15.81 6.05 -24.66
CA GLY A 12 -16.17 6.43 -23.31
C GLY A 12 -17.63 6.15 -22.93
N ASP A 13 -18.23 5.12 -23.52
CA ASP A 13 -19.64 4.73 -23.28
C ASP A 13 -19.81 3.66 -22.18
N GLY A 14 -18.72 3.23 -21.55
CA GLY A 14 -18.71 2.18 -20.53
C GLY A 14 -18.80 0.76 -21.09
N THR A 15 -18.79 0.57 -22.42
CA THR A 15 -18.90 -0.74 -23.08
C THR A 15 -17.78 -1.01 -24.08
N ALA A 16 -17.41 -0.02 -24.87
CA ALA A 16 -16.32 -0.12 -25.84
C ALA A 16 -14.96 -0.33 -25.15
N ASP A 17 -14.05 -1.01 -25.86
CA ASP A 17 -12.66 -1.10 -25.43
C ASP A 17 -11.89 0.13 -25.91
N ASP A 18 -11.56 1.01 -25.00
CA ASP A 18 -10.85 2.27 -25.24
C ASP A 18 -9.31 2.14 -25.04
N THR A 19 -8.80 0.95 -24.75
CA THR A 19 -7.38 0.70 -24.46
C THR A 19 -6.46 1.26 -25.53
N THR A 20 -6.71 0.93 -26.80
CA THR A 20 -5.86 1.35 -27.90
C THR A 20 -5.90 2.86 -28.12
N ALA A 21 -7.05 3.49 -27.96
CA ALA A 21 -7.20 4.94 -28.13
C ALA A 21 -6.44 5.72 -27.05
N ILE A 22 -6.58 5.32 -25.79
CA ILE A 22 -5.88 5.93 -24.66
C ILE A 22 -4.37 5.67 -24.77
N GLN A 23 -3.93 4.45 -25.11
CA GLN A 23 -2.52 4.16 -25.31
C GLN A 23 -1.92 5.00 -26.44
N SER A 24 -2.65 5.17 -27.53
CA SER A 24 -2.20 6.00 -28.67
C SER A 24 -2.04 7.46 -28.28
N ALA A 25 -2.92 8.01 -27.44
CA ALA A 25 -2.78 9.36 -26.89
C ALA A 25 -1.50 9.51 -26.06
N ILE A 26 -1.24 8.54 -25.18
CA ILE A 26 -0.03 8.49 -24.35
C ILE A 26 1.24 8.40 -25.20
N ASP A 27 1.25 7.50 -26.18
CA ASP A 27 2.40 7.29 -27.05
C ASP A 27 2.70 8.53 -27.92
N LEU A 28 1.66 9.22 -28.38
CA LEU A 28 1.80 10.46 -29.15
C LEU A 28 2.36 11.60 -28.28
N CYS A 29 1.86 11.75 -27.05
CA CYS A 29 2.42 12.70 -26.09
C CYS A 29 3.90 12.40 -25.82
N ALA A 30 4.24 11.15 -25.51
CA ALA A 30 5.60 10.75 -25.22
C ALA A 30 6.55 10.98 -26.42
N LYS A 31 6.11 10.62 -27.63
CA LYS A 31 6.88 10.85 -28.86
C LYS A 31 7.12 12.33 -29.14
N SER A 32 6.24 13.20 -28.70
CA SER A 32 6.35 14.66 -28.84
C SER A 32 7.18 15.31 -27.72
N GLY A 33 7.83 14.50 -26.84
CA GLY A 33 8.64 14.99 -25.73
C GLY A 33 7.86 15.18 -24.42
N GLY A 34 6.58 14.87 -24.40
CA GLY A 34 5.70 14.94 -23.24
C GLY A 34 4.40 15.70 -23.51
N GLY A 35 3.47 15.62 -22.58
CA GLY A 35 2.18 16.30 -22.70
C GLY A 35 1.15 15.81 -21.70
N VAL A 36 -0.08 16.25 -21.91
CA VAL A 36 -1.24 15.89 -21.09
C VAL A 36 -2.23 15.11 -21.94
N VAL A 37 -2.59 13.92 -21.49
CA VAL A 37 -3.70 13.12 -21.99
C VAL A 37 -4.90 13.40 -21.12
N VAL A 38 -5.96 13.95 -21.71
CA VAL A 38 -7.15 14.37 -21.00
C VAL A 38 -8.24 13.32 -21.18
N VAL A 39 -8.71 12.81 -20.05
CA VAL A 39 -9.83 11.85 -19.94
C VAL A 39 -11.00 12.58 -19.31
N ASP A 40 -11.96 13.02 -20.10
CA ASP A 40 -13.07 13.82 -19.62
C ASP A 40 -14.39 13.28 -20.21
N GLU A 41 -15.49 13.51 -19.48
CA GLU A 41 -16.86 13.19 -19.89
C GLU A 41 -17.06 11.79 -20.52
N GLY A 42 -17.04 10.75 -19.69
CA GLY A 42 -17.32 9.38 -20.14
C GLY A 42 -16.77 8.32 -19.21
N ASN A 43 -17.13 7.07 -19.48
CA ASN A 43 -16.59 5.90 -18.81
C ASN A 43 -15.80 5.05 -19.82
N TYR A 44 -14.49 5.09 -19.72
CA TYR A 44 -13.56 4.45 -20.64
C TYR A 44 -13.12 3.10 -20.10
N LYS A 45 -13.52 2.01 -20.77
CA LYS A 45 -13.06 0.67 -20.39
C LYS A 45 -11.70 0.35 -20.99
N ILE A 46 -10.76 -0.06 -20.13
CA ILE A 46 -9.39 -0.33 -20.54
C ILE A 46 -8.86 -1.67 -19.99
N GLY A 47 -7.98 -2.29 -20.77
CA GLY A 47 -7.02 -3.27 -20.28
C GLY A 47 -5.71 -2.59 -19.87
N THR A 48 -4.59 -3.31 -19.97
CA THR A 48 -3.28 -2.74 -19.58
C THR A 48 -2.90 -1.52 -20.40
N ILE A 49 -2.57 -0.44 -19.70
CA ILE A 49 -1.98 0.79 -20.24
C ILE A 49 -0.51 0.89 -19.80
N PHE A 50 0.38 1.12 -20.77
CA PHE A 50 1.79 1.39 -20.52
C PHE A 50 2.02 2.90 -20.39
N LEU A 51 2.32 3.35 -19.19
CA LEU A 51 2.67 4.75 -18.93
C LEU A 51 4.03 5.09 -19.53
N LYS A 52 4.22 6.36 -19.89
CA LYS A 52 5.45 6.84 -20.53
C LYS A 52 6.01 8.06 -19.82
N SER A 53 7.32 8.25 -19.98
CA SER A 53 8.01 9.41 -19.42
C SER A 53 7.45 10.73 -19.93
N ASN A 54 7.38 11.73 -19.05
CA ASN A 54 6.91 13.09 -19.31
C ASN A 54 5.44 13.19 -19.74
N VAL A 55 4.62 12.19 -19.42
CA VAL A 55 3.19 12.20 -19.74
C VAL A 55 2.37 12.36 -18.45
N THR A 56 1.44 13.29 -18.49
CA THR A 56 0.39 13.48 -17.49
C THR A 56 -0.91 12.88 -18.02
N ILE A 57 -1.57 12.06 -17.20
CA ILE A 57 -2.98 11.69 -17.41
C ILE A 57 -3.82 12.58 -16.50
N GLU A 58 -4.70 13.38 -17.08
CA GLU A 58 -5.61 14.25 -16.35
C GLU A 58 -7.05 13.78 -16.51
N LEU A 59 -7.67 13.39 -15.38
CA LEU A 59 -9.06 12.98 -15.35
C LEU A 59 -9.94 14.15 -14.92
N GLY A 60 -10.81 14.59 -15.81
CA GLY A 60 -11.85 15.57 -15.47
C GLY A 60 -12.85 15.01 -14.46
N GLN A 61 -13.62 15.87 -13.84
CA GLN A 61 -14.59 15.50 -12.79
C GLN A 61 -15.63 14.45 -13.27
N ASN A 62 -15.98 14.45 -14.54
CA ASN A 62 -16.93 13.52 -15.14
C ASN A 62 -16.22 12.39 -15.93
N GLY A 63 -14.89 12.33 -15.85
CA GLY A 63 -14.07 11.29 -16.48
C GLY A 63 -13.95 10.06 -15.57
N LYS A 64 -14.27 8.89 -16.10
CA LYS A 64 -14.09 7.61 -15.42
C LYS A 64 -13.30 6.66 -16.30
N ILE A 65 -12.31 6.00 -15.72
CA ILE A 65 -11.64 4.86 -16.32
C ILE A 65 -12.08 3.61 -15.57
N SER A 66 -12.52 2.58 -16.27
CA SER A 66 -12.95 1.31 -15.69
C SER A 66 -12.14 0.14 -16.26
N ALA A 67 -11.74 -0.80 -15.41
CA ALA A 67 -10.99 -1.97 -15.82
C ALA A 67 -11.84 -2.92 -16.68
N GLN A 68 -11.23 -3.51 -17.72
CA GLN A 68 -11.74 -4.71 -18.38
C GLN A 68 -11.53 -5.91 -17.46
N THR A 69 -12.49 -6.83 -17.42
CA THR A 69 -12.45 -7.95 -16.46
C THR A 69 -12.02 -9.29 -17.09
N ASP A 70 -11.81 -9.33 -18.39
CA ASP A 70 -11.29 -10.51 -19.09
C ASP A 70 -9.76 -10.43 -19.19
N ARG A 71 -9.05 -11.50 -18.80
CA ARG A 71 -7.59 -11.61 -18.81
C ARG A 71 -6.95 -11.28 -20.16
N LYS A 72 -7.64 -11.51 -21.27
CA LYS A 72 -7.12 -11.19 -22.61
C LYS A 72 -6.77 -9.71 -22.83
N TYR A 73 -7.31 -8.80 -22.02
CA TYR A 73 -7.02 -7.37 -22.09
C TYR A 73 -5.78 -6.98 -21.29
N TYR A 74 -5.17 -7.91 -20.55
CA TYR A 74 -4.01 -7.65 -19.71
C TYR A 74 -2.73 -8.17 -20.34
N ALA A 75 -1.68 -7.34 -20.33
CA ALA A 75 -0.42 -7.66 -20.96
C ALA A 75 0.46 -8.55 -20.06
N GLU A 76 0.78 -9.74 -20.49
CA GLU A 76 1.67 -10.69 -19.79
C GLU A 76 3.08 -10.10 -19.53
N ALA A 77 3.51 -9.13 -20.33
CA ALA A 77 4.81 -8.46 -20.15
C ALA A 77 4.92 -7.63 -18.86
N THR A 78 3.80 -7.37 -18.17
CA THR A 78 3.81 -6.61 -16.90
C THR A 78 4.16 -7.47 -15.70
N TYR A 79 4.24 -8.77 -15.89
CA TYR A 79 4.46 -9.72 -14.82
C TYR A 79 5.90 -9.70 -14.28
N LYS A 80 6.02 -9.58 -12.97
CA LYS A 80 7.21 -9.95 -12.19
C LYS A 80 6.74 -10.45 -10.84
N GLN A 81 6.83 -11.75 -10.61
CA GLN A 81 6.53 -12.31 -9.30
C GLN A 81 7.65 -11.96 -8.31
N LEU A 82 7.31 -11.19 -7.29
CA LEU A 82 8.23 -10.86 -6.19
C LEU A 82 7.92 -11.69 -4.95
N TYR A 83 6.69 -12.12 -4.79
CA TYR A 83 6.17 -12.76 -3.60
C TYR A 83 5.87 -14.23 -3.87
N LYS A 84 6.18 -15.07 -2.89
CA LYS A 84 6.04 -16.52 -3.01
C LYS A 84 4.64 -17.01 -3.27
N ASP A 85 3.67 -16.39 -2.62
CA ASP A 85 2.28 -16.86 -2.59
C ASP A 85 1.31 -16.01 -3.42
N GLU A 86 1.80 -15.06 -4.22
CA GLU A 86 0.97 -14.08 -4.92
C GLU A 86 0.96 -14.24 -6.44
N GLN A 87 0.89 -15.48 -6.89
CA GLN A 87 0.83 -15.83 -8.33
C GLN A 87 -0.37 -15.24 -9.07
N HIS A 88 -1.37 -14.75 -8.34
CA HIS A 88 -2.63 -14.24 -8.91
C HIS A 88 -2.64 -12.72 -9.13
N MET A 89 -1.58 -12.02 -8.68
CA MET A 89 -1.45 -10.56 -8.76
C MET A 89 -0.38 -10.16 -9.79
N ASP A 90 -0.20 -10.97 -10.79
CA ASP A 90 0.91 -10.90 -11.74
C ASP A 90 0.73 -9.83 -12.83
N LEU A 91 -0.46 -9.33 -13.03
CA LEU A 91 -0.80 -8.37 -14.07
C LEU A 91 -1.19 -7.03 -13.45
N CYS A 92 -1.24 -5.98 -14.26
CA CYS A 92 -1.73 -4.69 -13.79
C CYS A 92 -2.47 -3.88 -14.87
N LEU A 93 -3.31 -2.96 -14.41
CA LEU A 93 -4.07 -2.08 -15.28
C LEU A 93 -3.18 -0.97 -15.86
N PHE A 94 -2.35 -0.34 -15.01
CA PHE A 94 -1.37 0.66 -15.43
C PHE A 94 0.04 0.22 -15.07
N TYR A 95 0.91 0.19 -16.03
CA TYR A 95 2.30 -0.23 -15.89
C TYR A 95 3.29 0.84 -16.32
N ALA A 96 4.31 1.05 -15.51
CA ALA A 96 5.46 1.88 -15.85
C ALA A 96 6.76 1.19 -15.44
N GLU A 97 7.73 1.15 -16.31
CA GLU A 97 9.07 0.65 -16.03
C GLU A 97 10.12 1.66 -16.49
N GLN A 98 11.04 2.04 -15.58
CA GLN A 98 12.14 2.97 -15.83
C GLN A 98 11.71 4.30 -16.46
N CYS A 99 10.48 4.74 -16.17
CA CYS A 99 9.92 5.98 -16.66
C CYS A 99 10.20 7.14 -15.70
N LYS A 100 10.22 8.37 -16.23
CA LYS A 100 10.41 9.59 -15.45
C LYS A 100 9.30 10.60 -15.66
N ASN A 101 9.01 11.40 -14.63
CA ASN A 101 8.05 12.50 -14.70
C ASN A 101 6.66 12.00 -15.12
N ILE A 102 6.11 11.04 -14.37
CA ILE A 102 4.76 10.52 -14.55
C ILE A 102 3.83 11.31 -13.62
N CYS A 103 2.70 11.77 -14.14
CA CYS A 103 1.68 12.40 -13.34
C CYS A 103 0.30 11.83 -13.66
N ILE A 104 -0.44 11.41 -12.63
CA ILE A 104 -1.86 11.06 -12.73
C ILE A 104 -2.59 12.03 -11.81
N LYS A 105 -3.50 12.80 -12.34
CA LYS A 105 -4.17 13.85 -11.57
C LYS A 105 -5.60 14.12 -12.03
N GLY A 106 -6.33 14.88 -11.21
CA GLY A 106 -7.66 15.37 -11.54
C GLY A 106 -8.72 14.87 -10.57
N GLN A 107 -9.99 15.15 -10.84
CA GLN A 107 -11.11 14.84 -9.93
C GLN A 107 -11.96 13.66 -10.43
N GLY A 108 -11.48 12.92 -11.42
CA GLY A 108 -12.16 11.76 -11.96
C GLY A 108 -11.85 10.48 -11.19
N ILE A 109 -12.41 9.39 -11.66
CA ILE A 109 -12.39 8.10 -10.99
C ILE A 109 -11.62 7.08 -11.83
N ILE A 110 -10.77 6.27 -11.18
CA ILE A 110 -10.24 5.03 -11.74
C ILE A 110 -10.84 3.89 -10.94
N ASP A 111 -11.65 3.06 -11.60
CA ASP A 111 -12.40 1.96 -11.03
C ASP A 111 -11.82 0.63 -11.51
N GLY A 112 -11.21 -0.10 -10.59
CA GLY A 112 -10.63 -1.41 -10.86
C GLY A 112 -11.64 -2.54 -11.02
N ARG A 113 -12.93 -2.32 -10.70
CA ARG A 113 -14.02 -3.32 -10.76
C ARG A 113 -13.67 -4.62 -10.04
N GLY A 114 -13.00 -4.53 -8.90
CA GLY A 114 -12.39 -5.67 -8.20
C GLY A 114 -13.34 -6.79 -7.85
N GLU A 115 -14.63 -6.50 -7.62
CA GLU A 115 -15.66 -7.48 -7.30
C GLU A 115 -15.90 -8.49 -8.44
N GLU A 116 -15.56 -8.12 -9.67
CA GLU A 116 -15.78 -8.94 -10.84
C GLU A 116 -14.61 -9.89 -11.16
N PHE A 117 -13.51 -9.81 -10.36
CA PHE A 117 -12.33 -10.66 -10.52
C PHE A 117 -12.33 -11.79 -9.49
N SER A 118 -12.17 -13.03 -9.95
CA SER A 118 -12.10 -14.24 -9.11
C SER A 118 -10.86 -15.09 -9.36
N GLU A 119 -10.51 -15.33 -10.62
CA GLU A 119 -9.42 -16.25 -11.00
C GLU A 119 -8.05 -15.55 -11.05
N PHE A 120 -8.01 -14.32 -11.55
CA PHE A 120 -6.84 -13.46 -11.50
C PHE A 120 -7.25 -12.11 -10.93
N ARG A 121 -6.32 -11.42 -10.28
CA ARG A 121 -6.59 -10.16 -9.59
C ARG A 121 -5.48 -9.17 -9.90
N PRO A 122 -5.59 -8.40 -10.99
CA PRO A 122 -4.54 -7.47 -11.38
C PRO A 122 -4.40 -6.33 -10.37
N MET A 123 -3.17 -5.88 -10.17
CA MET A 123 -2.91 -4.61 -9.49
C MET A 123 -3.47 -3.46 -10.32
N MET A 124 -3.87 -2.36 -9.67
CA MET A 124 -4.32 -1.19 -10.42
C MET A 124 -3.13 -0.46 -11.04
N PHE A 125 -2.13 -0.10 -10.25
CA PHE A 125 -0.91 0.55 -10.73
C PHE A 125 0.34 -0.22 -10.30
N ARG A 126 1.30 -0.35 -11.23
CA ARG A 126 2.62 -0.88 -10.94
C ARG A 126 3.70 -0.01 -11.56
N TYR A 127 4.56 0.56 -10.73
CA TYR A 127 5.69 1.39 -11.11
C TYR A 127 6.99 0.68 -10.72
N LEU A 128 7.83 0.37 -11.70
CA LEU A 128 9.10 -0.30 -11.50
C LEU A 128 10.26 0.63 -11.86
N GLU A 129 11.11 0.92 -10.89
CA GLU A 129 12.31 1.75 -11.05
C GLU A 129 12.06 3.13 -11.72
N CYS A 130 10.91 3.72 -11.43
CA CYS A 130 10.50 5.01 -11.96
C CYS A 130 10.98 6.17 -11.08
N GLU A 131 11.06 7.37 -11.67
CA GLU A 131 11.52 8.59 -11.01
C GLU A 131 10.55 9.74 -11.23
N ASN A 132 10.28 10.55 -10.19
CA ASN A 132 9.36 11.69 -10.24
C ASN A 132 7.93 11.26 -10.60
N ILE A 133 7.27 10.57 -9.68
CA ILE A 133 5.87 10.13 -9.84
C ILE A 133 4.99 11.04 -9.00
N THR A 134 3.89 11.51 -9.57
CA THR A 134 2.88 12.30 -8.85
C THR A 134 1.49 11.70 -9.04
N LEU A 135 0.80 11.45 -7.93
CA LEU A 135 -0.64 11.17 -7.89
C LEU A 135 -1.31 12.33 -7.15
N GLU A 136 -2.29 12.98 -7.76
CA GLU A 136 -2.88 14.20 -7.19
C GLU A 136 -4.39 14.30 -7.45
N GLN A 137 -5.17 14.51 -6.38
CA GLN A 137 -6.62 14.80 -6.43
C GLN A 137 -7.47 13.75 -7.14
N ILE A 138 -7.05 12.48 -7.16
CA ILE A 138 -7.73 11.42 -7.90
C ILE A 138 -8.44 10.46 -6.95
N HIS A 139 -9.55 9.85 -7.44
CA HIS A 139 -10.27 8.79 -6.74
C HIS A 139 -9.91 7.44 -7.35
N LEU A 140 -9.39 6.53 -6.51
CA LEU A 140 -9.03 5.16 -6.88
C LEU A 140 -9.99 4.20 -6.17
N GLU A 141 -10.78 3.48 -6.94
CA GLU A 141 -11.87 2.66 -6.43
C GLU A 141 -11.73 1.19 -6.85
N ALA A 142 -12.15 0.31 -5.96
CA ALA A 142 -12.40 -1.10 -6.24
C ALA A 142 -11.26 -1.82 -7.01
N PRO A 143 -9.98 -1.74 -6.60
CA PRO A 143 -8.93 -2.54 -7.22
C PRO A 143 -9.20 -4.03 -7.01
N ALA A 144 -8.73 -4.87 -7.93
CA ALA A 144 -8.84 -6.32 -7.78
C ALA A 144 -7.79 -6.90 -6.81
N SER A 145 -6.70 -6.17 -6.59
CA SER A 145 -5.68 -6.41 -5.56
C SER A 145 -5.02 -5.07 -5.18
N TRP A 146 -3.71 -4.98 -5.00
CA TRP A 146 -3.02 -3.75 -4.63
C TRP A 146 -3.37 -2.57 -5.55
N THR A 147 -3.65 -1.43 -4.91
CA THR A 147 -4.00 -0.21 -5.66
C THR A 147 -2.77 0.40 -6.32
N ASN A 148 -1.68 0.57 -5.58
CA ASN A 148 -0.47 1.19 -6.11
C ASN A 148 0.78 0.47 -5.60
N ALA A 149 1.54 -0.16 -6.47
CA ALA A 149 2.82 -0.78 -6.17
C ALA A 149 3.98 0.04 -6.76
N PHE A 150 4.76 0.69 -5.88
CA PHE A 150 5.98 1.40 -6.24
C PHE A 150 7.19 0.56 -5.87
N ILE A 151 7.97 0.10 -6.84
CA ILE A 151 9.06 -0.84 -6.66
C ILE A 151 10.38 -0.20 -7.12
N GLY A 152 11.30 0.07 -6.20
CA GLY A 152 12.57 0.72 -6.47
C GLY A 152 12.49 2.15 -6.98
N CYS A 153 11.37 2.84 -6.75
CA CYS A 153 11.08 4.17 -7.27
C CYS A 153 11.67 5.30 -6.42
N THR A 154 11.84 6.47 -7.02
CA THR A 154 12.41 7.64 -6.35
C THR A 154 11.59 8.90 -6.63
N ASN A 155 11.46 9.75 -5.60
CA ASN A 155 10.73 11.02 -5.65
C ASN A 155 9.26 10.84 -6.02
N ILE A 156 8.51 10.26 -5.09
CA ILE A 156 7.08 9.96 -5.23
C ILE A 156 6.30 10.98 -4.39
N LYS A 157 5.27 11.55 -4.97
CA LYS A 157 4.32 12.45 -4.31
C LYS A 157 2.90 11.94 -4.50
N VAL A 158 2.18 11.79 -3.40
CA VAL A 158 0.77 11.42 -3.38
C VAL A 158 0.04 12.46 -2.52
N ASP A 159 -0.80 13.28 -3.13
CA ASP A 159 -1.48 14.37 -2.43
C ASP A 159 -2.97 14.42 -2.79
N LYS A 160 -3.83 14.48 -1.76
CA LYS A 160 -5.29 14.54 -1.90
C LYS A 160 -5.87 13.41 -2.74
N VAL A 161 -5.38 12.19 -2.51
CA VAL A 161 -5.89 10.98 -3.18
C VAL A 161 -6.84 10.27 -2.23
N ASP A 162 -8.00 9.89 -2.76
CA ASP A 162 -8.94 9.04 -2.07
C ASP A 162 -8.82 7.62 -2.61
N ILE A 163 -8.56 6.66 -1.72
CA ILE A 163 -8.42 5.24 -2.06
C ILE A 163 -9.50 4.45 -1.32
N HIS A 164 -10.39 3.82 -2.09
CA HIS A 164 -11.42 2.92 -1.60
C HIS A 164 -11.21 1.51 -2.19
N SER A 165 -10.54 0.64 -1.44
CA SER A 165 -10.06 -0.67 -1.92
C SER A 165 -10.65 -1.86 -1.16
N ARG A 166 -11.96 -1.82 -0.89
CA ARG A 166 -12.70 -2.88 -0.17
C ARG A 166 -13.23 -4.00 -1.05
N ALA A 167 -13.12 -3.87 -2.36
CA ALA A 167 -13.76 -4.74 -3.34
C ALA A 167 -13.28 -6.20 -3.30
N ASN A 168 -12.01 -6.41 -2.94
CA ASN A 168 -11.41 -7.74 -2.91
C ASN A 168 -10.36 -7.82 -1.78
N LYS A 169 -9.84 -9.01 -1.50
CA LYS A 169 -8.72 -9.19 -0.57
C LYS A 169 -7.43 -8.61 -1.16
N ASN A 170 -6.44 -8.32 -0.30
CA ASN A 170 -5.18 -7.67 -0.67
C ASN A 170 -5.41 -6.32 -1.39
N GLY A 171 -6.40 -5.57 -0.93
CA GLY A 171 -6.66 -4.22 -1.41
C GLY A 171 -5.84 -3.21 -0.63
N ASP A 172 -4.51 -3.29 -0.79
CA ASP A 172 -3.58 -2.33 -0.22
C ASP A 172 -3.72 -0.98 -0.93
N GLY A 173 -3.48 0.10 -0.20
CA GLY A 173 -3.58 1.44 -0.77
C GLY A 173 -2.31 1.85 -1.52
N LEU A 174 -1.20 1.96 -0.80
CA LEU A 174 0.10 2.37 -1.33
C LEU A 174 1.20 1.45 -0.81
N ASP A 175 1.88 0.76 -1.70
CA ASP A 175 3.00 -0.12 -1.41
C ASP A 175 4.31 0.45 -1.92
N PHE A 176 5.26 0.70 -1.02
CA PHE A 176 6.57 1.26 -1.34
C PHE A 176 7.66 0.24 -1.04
N ASP A 177 8.20 -0.42 -2.07
CA ASP A 177 9.28 -1.39 -1.96
C ASP A 177 10.60 -0.80 -2.42
N GLY A 178 11.57 -0.65 -1.52
CA GLY A 178 12.88 -0.10 -1.83
C GLY A 178 12.87 1.33 -2.37
N CYS A 179 11.86 2.12 -2.01
CA CYS A 179 11.65 3.48 -2.51
C CYS A 179 12.41 4.53 -1.73
N ASN A 180 12.68 5.67 -2.36
CA ASN A 180 13.38 6.79 -1.76
C ASN A 180 12.71 8.13 -2.06
N LYS A 181 12.61 9.02 -1.05
CA LYS A 181 11.94 10.32 -1.14
C LYS A 181 10.45 10.17 -1.48
N VAL A 182 9.68 9.71 -0.52
CA VAL A 182 8.23 9.52 -0.62
C VAL A 182 7.52 10.56 0.23
N PHE A 183 6.52 11.21 -0.33
CA PHE A 183 5.67 12.18 0.35
C PHE A 183 4.21 11.81 0.11
N VAL A 184 3.48 11.51 1.19
CA VAL A 184 2.05 11.22 1.17
C VAL A 184 1.34 12.21 2.06
N SER A 185 0.40 12.99 1.51
CA SER A 185 -0.27 14.04 2.26
C SER A 185 -1.75 14.18 1.90
N ASN A 186 -2.58 14.53 2.90
CA ASN A 186 -3.98 14.89 2.74
C ASN A 186 -4.84 13.80 2.07
N CYS A 187 -4.51 12.51 2.28
CA CYS A 187 -5.16 11.39 1.64
C CYS A 187 -6.16 10.69 2.57
N ASN A 188 -7.16 10.04 1.97
CA ASN A 188 -8.11 9.19 2.65
C ASN A 188 -7.96 7.74 2.16
N PHE A 189 -7.99 6.80 3.10
CA PHE A 189 -7.85 5.38 2.82
C PHE A 189 -9.01 4.60 3.45
N ASP A 190 -9.61 3.72 2.67
CA ASP A 190 -10.54 2.70 3.16
C ASP A 190 -10.22 1.38 2.46
N CYS A 191 -9.37 0.55 3.12
CA CYS A 191 -8.69 -0.58 2.50
C CYS A 191 -9.14 -1.93 3.08
N SER A 192 -9.10 -2.98 2.26
CA SER A 192 -9.29 -4.35 2.73
C SER A 192 -8.00 -4.98 3.28
N ASP A 193 -6.85 -4.40 2.94
CA ASP A 193 -5.54 -4.76 3.48
C ASP A 193 -4.80 -3.50 3.98
N ASP A 194 -3.49 -3.42 3.91
CA ASP A 194 -2.70 -2.30 4.46
C ASP A 194 -3.02 -0.96 3.74
N CYS A 195 -3.26 0.13 4.49
CA CYS A 195 -3.44 1.44 3.83
C CYS A 195 -2.15 1.94 3.19
N ILE A 196 -1.04 1.86 3.94
CA ILE A 196 0.30 2.18 3.43
C ILE A 196 1.27 1.12 3.92
N CYS A 197 1.97 0.48 2.98
CA CYS A 197 2.96 -0.53 3.25
C CYS A 197 4.36 -0.08 2.83
N LEU A 198 5.33 -0.18 3.74
CA LEU A 198 6.74 0.10 3.49
C LEU A 198 7.52 -1.20 3.53
N GLN A 199 8.15 -1.54 2.44
CA GLN A 199 8.86 -2.79 2.26
C GLN A 199 10.27 -2.57 1.72
N ASN A 200 11.12 -3.57 1.78
CA ASN A 200 12.39 -3.57 1.09
C ASN A 200 12.79 -4.98 0.66
N SER A 201 12.51 -5.31 -0.58
CA SER A 201 12.95 -6.56 -1.22
C SER A 201 14.38 -6.50 -1.74
N TYR A 202 15.02 -5.32 -1.70
CA TYR A 202 16.37 -5.09 -2.19
C TYR A 202 17.39 -5.19 -1.08
N THR A 203 18.53 -5.80 -1.36
CA THR A 203 19.69 -5.81 -0.45
C THR A 203 20.63 -4.62 -0.67
N ASP A 204 20.59 -4.00 -1.86
CA ASP A 204 21.45 -2.90 -2.29
C ASP A 204 20.75 -1.54 -2.31
N LYS A 205 19.44 -1.50 -2.22
CA LYS A 205 18.64 -0.27 -2.09
C LYS A 205 18.09 -0.13 -0.67
N LYS A 206 17.64 1.06 -0.33
CA LYS A 206 16.99 1.36 0.95
C LYS A 206 15.62 1.95 0.72
N CYS A 207 14.63 1.48 1.47
CA CYS A 207 13.35 2.16 1.61
C CYS A 207 13.52 3.30 2.63
N ARG A 208 13.51 4.57 2.19
CA ARG A 208 13.91 5.68 3.07
C ARG A 208 13.38 7.05 2.67
N ASN A 209 13.54 8.00 3.63
CA ASN A 209 13.17 9.41 3.45
C ASN A 209 11.68 9.55 3.12
N ILE A 210 10.86 9.09 4.04
CA ILE A 210 9.41 8.95 3.85
C ILE A 210 8.69 9.89 4.82
N VAL A 211 7.80 10.71 4.30
CA VAL A 211 6.93 11.60 5.07
C VAL A 211 5.48 11.26 4.75
N ILE A 212 4.71 10.96 5.78
CA ILE A 212 3.27 10.70 5.69
C ILE A 212 2.58 11.66 6.66
N GLU A 213 1.64 12.46 6.17
CA GLU A 213 0.98 13.46 7.01
C GLU A 213 -0.47 13.76 6.61
N ASN A 214 -1.26 14.19 7.59
CA ASN A 214 -2.64 14.69 7.37
C ASN A 214 -3.56 13.66 6.68
N CYS A 215 -3.41 12.37 6.99
CA CYS A 215 -4.20 11.31 6.38
C CYS A 215 -5.22 10.71 7.35
N VAL A 216 -6.33 10.24 6.79
CA VAL A 216 -7.33 9.41 7.49
C VAL A 216 -7.28 8.00 6.93
N MET A 217 -7.20 7.00 7.81
CA MET A 217 -6.96 5.60 7.43
C MET A 217 -7.98 4.68 8.10
N SER A 218 -8.67 3.88 7.30
CA SER A 218 -9.53 2.79 7.71
C SER A 218 -9.09 1.51 7.01
N SER A 219 -9.00 0.38 7.72
CA SER A 219 -8.52 -0.87 7.13
C SER A 219 -9.08 -2.10 7.81
N GLN A 220 -9.28 -3.15 7.02
CA GLN A 220 -9.53 -4.48 7.56
C GLN A 220 -8.23 -5.16 8.03
N TRP A 221 -7.06 -4.62 7.71
CA TRP A 221 -5.78 -5.15 8.18
C TRP A 221 -4.98 -4.10 8.96
N ALA A 222 -4.04 -3.39 8.34
CA ALA A 222 -3.25 -2.39 9.05
C ALA A 222 -3.34 -0.98 8.42
N GLY A 223 -3.22 0.05 9.27
CA GLY A 223 -3.10 1.43 8.79
C GLY A 223 -1.74 1.66 8.13
N ILE A 224 -0.68 1.50 8.90
CA ILE A 224 0.70 1.52 8.40
C ILE A 224 1.33 0.16 8.65
N ARG A 225 1.90 -0.43 7.61
CA ARG A 225 2.72 -1.62 7.71
C ARG A 225 4.16 -1.36 7.31
N ILE A 226 5.11 -1.92 8.05
CA ILE A 226 6.54 -1.93 7.74
C ILE A 226 6.99 -3.40 7.72
N GLY A 227 7.39 -3.87 6.56
CA GLY A 227 7.60 -5.30 6.24
C GLY A 227 6.37 -5.88 5.50
N LEU A 228 6.21 -7.18 5.25
CA LEU A 228 7.07 -8.32 5.58
C LEU A 228 8.35 -8.40 4.75
N LEU A 229 8.35 -7.98 3.46
CA LEU A 229 9.60 -7.92 2.70
C LEU A 229 10.55 -6.96 3.41
N SER A 230 11.58 -7.50 3.98
CA SER A 230 12.47 -6.79 4.89
C SER A 230 13.89 -7.35 4.82
N CYS A 231 14.47 -7.33 3.60
CA CYS A 231 15.81 -7.86 3.35
C CYS A 231 16.91 -6.84 3.56
N GLY A 232 16.62 -5.54 3.48
CA GLY A 232 17.62 -4.48 3.54
C GLY A 232 17.30 -3.47 4.64
N VAL A 233 17.50 -2.19 4.35
CA VAL A 233 17.30 -1.11 5.32
C VAL A 233 16.01 -0.37 5.05
N ILE A 234 15.18 -0.17 6.10
CA ILE A 234 14.01 0.72 6.07
C ILE A 234 14.26 1.80 7.11
N GLU A 235 14.43 3.05 6.68
CA GLU A 235 14.88 4.13 7.55
C GLU A 235 14.28 5.50 7.23
N ASN A 236 14.36 6.44 8.18
CA ASN A 236 13.96 7.84 8.01
C ASN A 236 12.47 7.99 7.63
N LEU A 237 11.59 7.54 8.51
CA LEU A 237 10.14 7.70 8.38
C LEU A 237 9.63 8.75 9.37
N THR A 238 8.77 9.64 8.90
CA THR A 238 7.93 10.48 9.76
C THR A 238 6.47 10.26 9.40
N LEU A 239 5.64 9.88 10.38
CA LEU A 239 4.19 9.83 10.28
C LEU A 239 3.61 10.82 11.28
N THR A 240 2.83 11.80 10.82
CA THR A 240 2.30 12.83 11.70
C THR A 240 0.91 13.32 11.31
N ASN A 241 0.15 13.82 12.30
CA ASN A 241 -1.17 14.43 12.09
C ASN A 241 -2.16 13.47 11.39
N CYS A 242 -2.14 12.18 11.71
CA CYS A 242 -2.99 11.19 11.07
C CYS A 242 -4.06 10.65 12.04
N ILE A 243 -5.18 10.24 11.46
CA ILE A 243 -6.28 9.60 12.17
C ILE A 243 -6.43 8.17 11.64
N PHE A 244 -6.49 7.21 12.56
CA PHE A 244 -6.80 5.81 12.28
C PHE A 244 -8.19 5.51 12.82
N GLU A 245 -9.06 4.98 11.96
CA GLU A 245 -10.43 4.66 12.31
C GLU A 245 -10.80 3.25 11.85
N ASN A 246 -11.37 2.44 12.74
CA ASN A 246 -11.84 1.10 12.38
C ASN A 246 -10.75 0.22 11.75
N ILE A 247 -9.62 0.10 12.43
CA ILE A 247 -8.51 -0.76 12.02
C ILE A 247 -8.66 -2.14 12.67
N ASN A 248 -8.87 -3.16 11.85
CA ASN A 248 -9.18 -4.51 12.37
C ASN A 248 -7.96 -5.31 12.82
N CYS A 249 -6.74 -4.90 12.48
CA CYS A 249 -5.53 -5.54 12.97
C CYS A 249 -4.65 -4.56 13.75
N SER A 250 -3.88 -3.72 13.09
CA SER A 250 -2.97 -2.81 13.78
C SER A 250 -2.93 -1.44 13.13
N ALA A 251 -2.99 -0.35 13.92
CA ALA A 251 -2.79 0.97 13.34
C ALA A 251 -1.36 1.12 12.80
N ILE A 252 -0.37 0.74 13.59
CA ILE A 252 1.03 0.71 13.19
C ILE A 252 1.58 -0.70 13.41
N LYS A 253 2.01 -1.35 12.32
CA LYS A 253 2.48 -2.73 12.30
C LYS A 253 3.90 -2.79 11.73
N ILE A 254 4.89 -2.99 12.58
CA ILE A 254 6.29 -3.11 12.20
C ILE A 254 6.70 -4.58 12.31
N GLN A 255 7.10 -5.18 11.19
CA GLN A 255 7.48 -6.58 11.14
C GLN A 255 8.74 -6.76 10.30
N SER A 256 9.89 -6.88 10.95
CA SER A 256 11.12 -7.28 10.29
C SER A 256 11.24 -8.80 10.32
N ALA A 257 11.21 -9.44 9.17
CA ALA A 257 11.12 -10.90 9.05
C ALA A 257 12.30 -11.52 8.26
N GLU A 258 13.04 -10.72 7.52
CA GLU A 258 14.07 -11.19 6.59
C GLU A 258 15.45 -10.55 6.86
N GLY A 259 15.70 -10.16 8.12
CA GLY A 259 16.99 -9.62 8.55
C GLY A 259 17.20 -8.13 8.28
N ALA A 260 16.12 -7.36 8.07
CA ALA A 260 16.26 -5.92 7.84
C ALA A 260 16.71 -5.15 9.09
N GLU A 261 17.34 -4.02 8.82
CA GLU A 261 17.53 -2.95 9.79
C GLU A 261 16.42 -1.91 9.60
N VAL A 262 15.47 -1.86 10.56
CA VAL A 262 14.36 -0.90 10.61
C VAL A 262 14.70 0.17 11.64
N ARG A 263 14.82 1.45 11.23
CA ARG A 263 15.33 2.48 12.15
C ARG A 263 14.92 3.90 11.82
N GLN A 264 15.14 4.80 12.79
CA GLN A 264 14.97 6.25 12.65
C GLN A 264 13.55 6.62 12.22
N MET A 265 12.57 6.23 13.03
CA MET A 265 11.16 6.47 12.75
C MET A 265 10.50 7.31 13.82
N VAL A 266 9.66 8.23 13.41
CA VAL A 266 8.86 9.08 14.28
C VAL A 266 7.39 8.95 13.93
N PHE A 267 6.60 8.56 14.92
CA PHE A 267 5.14 8.49 14.88
C PHE A 267 4.60 9.51 15.89
N HIS A 268 4.00 10.59 15.40
CA HIS A 268 3.70 11.75 16.22
C HIS A 268 2.32 12.33 15.92
N ASN A 269 1.64 12.82 16.97
CA ASN A 269 0.35 13.49 16.88
C ASN A 269 -0.71 12.65 16.13
N LEU A 270 -1.06 11.52 16.71
CA LEU A 270 -1.96 10.53 16.11
C LEU A 270 -3.21 10.36 16.96
N ILE A 271 -4.34 10.14 16.29
CA ILE A 271 -5.60 9.71 16.91
C ILE A 271 -5.93 8.32 16.37
N MET A 272 -6.24 7.39 17.27
CA MET A 272 -6.60 6.01 16.93
C MET A 272 -7.95 5.69 17.56
N ASN A 273 -8.99 5.53 16.74
CA ASN A 273 -10.35 5.23 17.16
C ASN A 273 -10.73 3.83 16.67
N ASN A 274 -11.22 2.99 17.56
CA ASN A 274 -11.65 1.63 17.26
C ASN A 274 -10.55 0.83 16.53
N VAL A 275 -9.39 0.69 17.17
CA VAL A 275 -8.22 -0.02 16.65
C VAL A 275 -7.90 -1.21 17.55
N GLN A 276 -7.79 -2.42 16.98
CA GLN A 276 -7.51 -3.62 17.78
C GLN A 276 -6.12 -3.59 18.44
N ARG A 277 -5.08 -3.27 17.64
CA ARG A 277 -3.71 -3.13 18.13
C ARG A 277 -3.14 -1.78 17.68
N PRO A 278 -3.07 -0.79 18.56
CA PRO A 278 -2.49 0.50 18.21
C PRO A 278 -1.07 0.41 17.68
N ILE A 279 -0.21 -0.37 18.35
CA ILE A 279 1.19 -0.57 17.97
C ILE A 279 1.53 -2.05 18.09
N PHE A 280 1.98 -2.63 16.98
CA PHE A 280 2.46 -4.01 16.93
C PHE A 280 3.85 -4.03 16.28
N MET A 281 4.86 -4.46 17.03
CA MET A 281 6.24 -4.49 16.58
C MET A 281 6.83 -5.87 16.83
N THR A 282 7.26 -6.55 15.77
CA THR A 282 7.90 -7.86 15.87
C THR A 282 9.15 -7.96 15.01
N ALA A 283 10.16 -8.59 15.57
CA ALA A 283 11.32 -9.07 14.83
C ALA A 283 11.27 -10.60 14.83
N ASN A 284 11.11 -11.19 13.66
CA ASN A 284 11.01 -12.64 13.51
C ASN A 284 11.66 -13.07 12.19
N ARG A 285 11.72 -14.37 11.94
CA ARG A 285 12.28 -14.93 10.72
C ARG A 285 11.19 -15.59 9.91
N HIS A 286 10.91 -14.99 8.79
CA HIS A 286 9.96 -15.53 7.84
C HIS A 286 10.35 -15.09 6.43
N ARG A 287 10.26 -16.01 5.49
CA ARG A 287 10.64 -15.77 4.11
C ARG A 287 9.40 -15.54 3.27
N GLU A 288 9.32 -14.40 2.61
CA GLU A 288 8.26 -14.06 1.67
C GLU A 288 8.74 -14.05 0.21
N ARG A 289 10.03 -13.88 -0.05
CA ARG A 289 10.57 -13.79 -1.40
C ARG A 289 10.70 -15.14 -2.08
N VAL A 290 10.39 -15.19 -3.39
CA VAL A 290 10.52 -16.41 -4.21
C VAL A 290 11.95 -16.69 -4.66
N ASP A 291 12.79 -15.64 -4.76
CA ASP A 291 14.14 -15.73 -5.31
C ASP A 291 15.22 -16.10 -4.30
N LEU A 292 14.84 -16.29 -3.03
CA LEU A 292 15.76 -16.72 -1.99
C LEU A 292 15.63 -18.23 -1.78
N GLU A 293 16.66 -18.97 -2.19
CA GLU A 293 16.71 -20.45 -2.09
C GLU A 293 16.99 -20.94 -0.67
N GLU A 294 17.70 -20.14 0.13
CA GLU A 294 18.13 -20.52 1.47
C GLU A 294 17.34 -19.79 2.56
N GLU A 295 17.24 -20.41 3.72
CA GLU A 295 16.66 -19.82 4.92
C GLU A 295 17.50 -18.60 5.35
N ILE A 296 16.85 -17.43 5.47
CA ILE A 296 17.52 -16.21 5.92
C ILE A 296 17.90 -16.38 7.39
N ARG A 297 19.18 -16.30 7.68
CA ARG A 297 19.74 -16.43 9.03
C ARG A 297 20.12 -15.11 9.66
N THR A 298 20.04 -14.01 8.92
CA THR A 298 20.42 -12.69 9.42
C THR A 298 19.39 -12.22 10.45
N ALA A 299 19.87 -11.84 11.61
CA ALA A 299 19.01 -11.28 12.66
C ALA A 299 18.48 -9.93 12.25
N SER A 300 17.21 -9.69 12.57
CA SER A 300 16.54 -8.40 12.36
C SER A 300 16.91 -7.42 13.46
N CYS A 301 16.98 -6.13 13.12
CA CYS A 301 17.20 -5.06 14.09
C CYS A 301 16.19 -3.94 13.91
N ILE A 302 15.38 -3.69 14.94
CA ILE A 302 14.40 -2.60 14.97
C ILE A 302 14.86 -1.61 16.06
N ARG A 303 15.17 -0.36 15.69
CA ARG A 303 15.75 0.60 16.64
C ARG A 303 15.51 2.06 16.31
N ASP A 304 15.74 2.91 17.29
CA ASP A 304 15.64 4.38 17.17
C ASP A 304 14.24 4.82 16.72
N ILE A 305 13.20 4.36 17.44
CA ILE A 305 11.80 4.63 17.12
C ILE A 305 11.15 5.45 18.23
N LEU A 306 10.48 6.53 17.84
CA LEU A 306 9.73 7.40 18.75
C LEU A 306 8.23 7.34 18.43
N PHE A 307 7.43 7.02 19.43
CA PHE A 307 5.98 7.22 19.45
C PHE A 307 5.65 8.31 20.45
N SER A 308 4.93 9.36 20.03
CA SER A 308 4.62 10.46 20.94
C SER A 308 3.33 11.21 20.56
N HIS A 309 2.66 11.78 21.58
CA HIS A 309 1.42 12.53 21.43
C HIS A 309 0.34 11.72 20.72
N ILE A 310 -0.03 10.56 21.28
CA ILE A 310 -0.99 9.63 20.69
C ILE A 310 -2.20 9.51 21.61
N ILE A 311 -3.40 9.65 21.03
CA ILE A 311 -4.66 9.39 21.71
C ILE A 311 -5.25 8.11 21.13
N ILE A 312 -5.53 7.13 21.98
CA ILE A 312 -6.08 5.82 21.61
C ILE A 312 -7.42 5.65 22.31
N ASN A 313 -8.49 5.55 21.53
CA ASN A 313 -9.86 5.41 22.01
C ASN A 313 -10.47 4.08 21.54
N ASN A 314 -11.24 3.44 22.42
CA ASN A 314 -12.12 2.31 22.10
C ASN A 314 -11.40 1.18 21.36
N ILE A 315 -10.58 0.43 22.10
CA ILE A 315 -10.07 -0.83 21.57
C ILE A 315 -11.17 -1.87 21.75
N GLU A 316 -12.01 -2.03 20.74
CA GLU A 316 -13.03 -3.06 20.70
C GLU A 316 -12.53 -4.30 19.98
N LYS A 317 -12.97 -5.47 20.47
CA LYS A 317 -12.72 -6.73 19.77
C LYS A 317 -13.57 -6.77 18.51
N ASN A 318 -12.94 -6.69 17.35
CA ASN A 318 -13.63 -6.90 16.08
C ASN A 318 -13.70 -8.40 15.77
N LYS A 319 -14.91 -8.95 15.80
CA LYS A 319 -15.16 -10.39 15.66
C LYS A 319 -15.12 -10.88 14.20
N GLU A 320 -15.05 -9.99 13.22
CA GLU A 320 -15.37 -10.36 11.84
C GLU A 320 -14.20 -10.88 11.02
N MET A 321 -12.95 -10.56 11.35
CA MET A 321 -11.84 -10.93 10.45
C MET A 321 -10.73 -11.80 11.03
N TYR A 322 -10.42 -11.67 12.28
CA TYR A 322 -9.38 -12.48 12.91
C TYR A 322 -9.83 -12.88 14.31
N GLU A 323 -9.80 -14.17 14.59
CA GLU A 323 -9.93 -14.74 15.95
C GLU A 323 -8.73 -14.34 16.83
N LEU A 324 -8.44 -13.05 16.91
CA LEU A 324 -7.61 -12.54 17.96
C LEU A 324 -8.47 -12.56 19.22
N GLU A 325 -8.21 -13.49 20.08
CA GLU A 325 -9.04 -13.74 21.27
C GLU A 325 -9.14 -12.51 22.17
N GLU A 326 -8.17 -11.58 22.10
CA GLU A 326 -8.18 -10.36 22.92
C GLU A 326 -7.55 -9.17 22.20
N PRO A 327 -8.04 -7.92 22.39
CA PRO A 327 -7.39 -6.73 21.92
C PRO A 327 -6.04 -6.56 22.64
N CYS A 328 -4.95 -6.51 21.87
CA CYS A 328 -3.62 -6.26 22.39
C CYS A 328 -3.27 -4.80 22.18
N CYS A 329 -3.04 -4.05 23.24
CA CYS A 329 -2.77 -2.61 23.14
C CYS A 329 -1.46 -2.31 22.42
N ILE A 330 -0.34 -2.67 23.01
CA ILE A 330 1.01 -2.45 22.47
C ILE A 330 1.77 -3.76 22.60
N VAL A 331 2.32 -4.24 21.50
CA VAL A 331 3.10 -5.47 21.46
C VAL A 331 4.49 -5.18 20.90
N LEU A 332 5.51 -5.58 21.67
CA LEU A 332 6.90 -5.63 21.23
C LEU A 332 7.40 -7.04 21.49
N ASP A 333 7.74 -7.79 20.45
CA ASP A 333 8.16 -9.18 20.53
C ASP A 333 9.31 -9.49 19.57
N SER A 334 10.31 -10.22 20.01
CA SER A 334 11.47 -10.59 19.18
C SER A 334 11.92 -12.02 19.46
N LEU A 335 12.57 -12.63 18.48
CA LEU A 335 13.28 -13.89 18.67
C LEU A 335 14.61 -13.64 19.41
N GLU A 336 15.22 -14.71 19.92
CA GLU A 336 16.42 -14.65 20.78
C GLU A 336 17.59 -13.86 20.15
N ASP A 337 17.80 -13.96 18.84
CA ASP A 337 18.90 -13.28 18.15
C ASP A 337 18.49 -11.93 17.51
N ASP A 338 17.20 -11.60 17.52
CA ASP A 338 16.70 -10.37 16.95
C ASP A 338 16.67 -9.26 17.99
N VAL A 339 16.83 -8.01 17.55
CA VAL A 339 16.96 -6.88 18.47
C VAL A 339 15.86 -5.86 18.25
N ILE A 340 15.14 -5.52 19.33
CA ILE A 340 14.30 -4.32 19.42
C ILE A 340 14.88 -3.43 20.51
N GLU A 341 15.43 -2.28 20.16
CA GLU A 341 16.10 -1.40 21.10
C GLU A 341 15.85 0.08 20.84
N ARG A 342 16.07 0.91 21.83
CA ARG A 342 15.90 2.37 21.77
C ARG A 342 14.54 2.80 21.19
N VAL A 343 13.49 2.12 21.64
CA VAL A 343 12.10 2.49 21.37
C VAL A 343 11.61 3.38 22.52
N ARG A 344 11.12 4.55 22.20
CA ARG A 344 10.53 5.47 23.17
C ARG A 344 9.05 5.66 22.87
N ILE A 345 8.22 5.50 23.90
CA ILE A 345 6.78 5.79 23.88
C ILE A 345 6.54 6.86 24.96
N SER A 346 6.01 8.02 24.57
CA SER A 346 5.75 9.12 25.48
C SER A 346 4.48 9.87 25.13
N ASP A 347 3.86 10.49 26.13
CA ASP A 347 2.68 11.33 25.96
C ASP A 347 1.52 10.57 25.23
N VAL A 348 1.23 9.37 25.72
CA VAL A 348 0.17 8.52 25.19
C VAL A 348 -1.01 8.52 26.15
N ILE A 349 -2.18 8.88 25.67
CA ILE A 349 -3.46 8.75 26.36
C ILE A 349 -4.19 7.55 25.76
N MET A 350 -4.50 6.54 26.59
CA MET A 350 -5.15 5.33 26.14
C MET A 350 -6.41 5.07 26.92
N HIS A 351 -7.52 4.91 26.22
CA HIS A 351 -8.79 4.46 26.77
C HIS A 351 -9.10 3.06 26.24
N VAL A 352 -9.00 2.07 27.10
CA VAL A 352 -9.23 0.66 26.78
C VAL A 352 -10.54 0.23 27.40
N TRP A 353 -11.47 -0.23 26.61
CA TRP A 353 -12.67 -0.92 27.09
C TRP A 353 -12.32 -2.39 27.29
N GLY A 354 -12.34 -2.84 28.52
CA GLY A 354 -12.12 -4.24 28.86
C GLY A 354 -13.30 -4.77 29.66
N ASP A 355 -13.64 -6.04 29.47
CA ASP A 355 -14.44 -6.75 30.43
C ASP A 355 -13.67 -6.81 31.76
N LYS A 356 -14.38 -6.77 32.87
CA LYS A 356 -13.81 -6.71 34.24
C LYS A 356 -12.85 -7.86 34.59
N GLU A 357 -12.66 -8.83 33.70
CA GLU A 357 -11.86 -10.03 33.89
C GLU A 357 -10.67 -10.17 32.93
N CYS A 358 -10.26 -9.12 32.25
CA CYS A 358 -9.08 -9.20 31.36
C CYS A 358 -7.82 -9.47 32.20
N LYS A 359 -7.49 -10.73 32.39
CA LYS A 359 -6.22 -11.17 32.95
C LYS A 359 -5.22 -11.27 31.83
N TRP A 360 -4.24 -10.40 31.84
CA TRP A 360 -3.07 -10.51 30.98
C TRP A 360 -2.29 -11.79 31.34
N GLU A 361 -2.39 -12.79 30.53
CA GLU A 361 -1.45 -13.91 30.52
C GLU A 361 -0.51 -13.70 29.34
N SER A 362 0.74 -13.37 29.61
CA SER A 362 1.77 -13.09 28.61
C SER A 362 1.91 -14.20 27.55
N ASP A 363 1.56 -15.42 27.92
CA ASP A 363 1.65 -16.61 27.08
C ASP A 363 0.52 -16.71 26.04
N LYS A 364 -0.50 -15.86 26.17
CA LYS A 364 -1.66 -15.83 25.24
C LYS A 364 -1.63 -14.70 24.25
N ILE A 365 -0.63 -13.83 24.27
CA ILE A 365 -0.47 -12.80 23.25
C ILE A 365 -0.12 -13.51 21.93
N PRO A 366 -0.99 -13.46 20.90
CA PRO A 366 -0.68 -14.08 19.63
C PRO A 366 0.51 -13.33 19.02
N THR A 367 1.68 -13.90 19.13
CA THR A 367 2.82 -13.46 18.34
C THR A 367 2.59 -13.87 16.90
N GLN A 368 3.19 -13.19 15.94
CA GLN A 368 3.10 -13.64 14.56
C GLN A 368 3.62 -15.08 14.39
N ARG A 369 4.57 -15.50 15.23
CA ARG A 369 5.05 -16.86 15.31
C ARG A 369 3.94 -17.85 15.63
N ASN A 370 3.11 -17.55 16.63
CA ASN A 370 1.99 -18.41 17.01
C ASN A 370 0.89 -18.42 15.94
N GLN A 371 0.59 -17.26 15.33
CA GLN A 371 -0.40 -17.14 14.26
C GLN A 371 -0.05 -17.96 13.01
N ARG A 372 1.24 -18.20 12.73
CA ARG A 372 1.68 -19.00 11.58
C ARG A 372 1.94 -20.46 11.91
N ALA A 373 2.34 -20.78 13.13
CA ALA A 373 2.51 -22.16 13.59
C ALA A 373 1.19 -22.94 13.63
N GLU A 374 0.07 -22.26 13.80
CA GLU A 374 -1.26 -22.86 13.84
C GLU A 374 -1.92 -23.01 12.44
N GLY A 375 -1.15 -22.80 11.39
CA GLY A 375 -1.57 -23.03 10.00
C GLY A 375 -2.78 -22.18 9.63
N ARG A 376 -2.59 -20.95 9.21
CA ARG A 376 -3.65 -20.18 8.56
C ARG A 376 -4.18 -20.98 7.38
N LYS A 377 -5.36 -21.55 7.55
CA LYS A 377 -6.24 -21.79 6.43
C LYS A 377 -6.90 -20.44 6.12
N LEU A 378 -6.29 -19.70 5.21
CA LEU A 378 -6.95 -18.61 4.51
C LEU A 378 -7.83 -19.18 3.43
#